data_7b6cfddc8587dafe5909ca677ea5b502
#
_entry.id   7b6cfddc8587dafe5909ca677ea5b502
#
_cell.length_a   1.000
_cell.length_b   1.000
_cell.length_c   1.000
_cell.angle_alpha   90.00
_cell.angle_beta   90.00
_cell.angle_gamma   90.00
#
_symmetry.space_group_name_H-M   'P 1'
#
loop_
_entity.id
_entity.type
_entity.pdbx_description
1 polymer ?
#
loop_
_entity_poly.entity_id
_entity_poly.type
_entity_poly.pdbx_seq_one_letter_code
_entity_poly.pdbx_strand_id
1 'polypeptide(L)'
;MKKLLLLILIAISCTLLSGRELNEFFTTRDYVEYRNDKGRLIGETFTFGEDEFSKDDLYKKFFVIYHFDGSLDDVEITYAYSPVLKGIEIVDGKPVNLQITKRGDVVTVSNPVNMGSY
;
A
#
# COMPACT_ATOMS: atom_id res chain seq x y z
N MET A 1 -8.35 11.15 -33.00
CA MET A 1 -8.90 9.84 -32.63
C MET A 1 -7.92 8.95 -31.88
N LYS A 2 -6.65 8.87 -32.30
CA LYS A 2 -5.65 8.02 -31.60
C LYS A 2 -5.45 8.39 -30.14
N LYS A 3 -5.46 9.70 -29.81
CA LYS A 3 -5.30 10.16 -28.42
C LYS A 3 -6.50 9.77 -27.54
N LEU A 4 -7.70 9.83 -28.09
CA LEU A 4 -8.91 9.44 -27.36
C LEU A 4 -8.92 7.94 -27.07
N LEU A 5 -8.53 7.12 -28.05
CA LEU A 5 -8.43 5.67 -27.87
C LEU A 5 -7.41 5.30 -26.80
N LEU A 6 -6.25 5.98 -26.78
CA LEU A 6 -5.23 5.77 -25.77
C LEU A 6 -5.74 6.12 -24.37
N LEU A 7 -6.46 7.23 -24.22
CA LEU A 7 -7.05 7.63 -22.94
C LEU A 7 -8.07 6.61 -22.45
N ILE A 8 -8.89 6.07 -23.34
CA ILE A 8 -9.87 5.04 -23.00
C ILE A 8 -9.15 3.76 -22.53
N LEU A 9 -8.09 3.34 -23.20
CA LEU A 9 -7.30 2.18 -22.83
C LEU A 9 -6.66 2.36 -21.45
N ILE A 10 -6.11 3.53 -21.18
CA ILE A 10 -5.52 3.85 -19.88
C ILE A 10 -6.58 3.80 -18.78
N ALA A 11 -7.76 4.39 -19.03
CA ALA A 11 -8.85 4.40 -18.06
C ALA A 11 -9.33 2.96 -17.76
N ILE A 12 -9.48 2.13 -18.78
CA ILE A 12 -9.87 0.72 -18.63
C ILE A 12 -8.81 -0.04 -17.81
N SER A 13 -7.54 0.15 -18.14
CA SER A 13 -6.43 -0.48 -17.43
C SER A 13 -6.41 -0.09 -15.95
N CYS A 14 -6.60 1.18 -15.63
CA CYS A 14 -6.67 1.66 -14.25
C CYS A 14 -7.87 1.06 -13.52
N THR A 15 -9.02 0.94 -14.17
CA THR A 15 -10.22 0.34 -13.59
C THR A 15 -10.00 -1.15 -13.29
N LEU A 16 -9.37 -1.88 -14.21
CA LEU A 16 -9.07 -3.29 -14.03
C LEU A 16 -8.04 -3.55 -12.93
N LEU A 17 -7.09 -2.64 -12.76
CA LEU A 17 -6.03 -2.76 -11.77
C LEU A 17 -6.46 -2.24 -10.39
N SER A 18 -7.46 -1.36 -10.32
CA SER A 18 -7.90 -0.77 -9.06
C SER A 18 -8.50 -1.83 -8.14
N GLY A 19 -8.29 -1.65 -6.84
CA GLY A 19 -8.82 -2.56 -5.84
C GLY A 19 -7.99 -3.83 -5.64
N ARG A 20 -6.76 -3.87 -6.11
CA ARG A 20 -5.83 -4.95 -5.78
C ARG A 20 -5.60 -5.02 -4.28
N GLU A 21 -5.38 -6.23 -3.80
CA GLU A 21 -5.08 -6.48 -2.41
C GLU A 21 -3.59 -6.81 -2.26
N LEU A 22 -3.01 -6.45 -1.11
CA LEU A 22 -1.60 -6.74 -0.84
C LEU A 22 -1.31 -8.24 -0.86
N ASN A 23 -2.24 -9.06 -0.40
CA ASN A 23 -2.05 -10.50 -0.32
C ASN A 23 -1.87 -11.18 -1.69
N GLU A 24 -2.21 -10.51 -2.79
CA GLU A 24 -1.98 -11.03 -4.14
C GLU A 24 -0.48 -11.11 -4.48
N PHE A 25 0.35 -10.36 -3.77
CA PHE A 25 1.76 -10.22 -4.08
C PHE A 25 2.69 -10.77 -3.00
N PHE A 26 2.20 -10.95 -1.78
CA PHE A 26 3.02 -11.39 -0.67
C PHE A 26 2.62 -12.77 -0.18
N THR A 27 3.63 -13.59 0.09
CA THR A 27 3.48 -14.86 0.76
C THR A 27 4.28 -14.77 2.06
N THR A 28 3.62 -14.36 3.14
CA THR A 28 4.26 -14.26 4.45
C THR A 28 3.37 -14.90 5.51
N ARG A 29 3.99 -15.37 6.57
CA ARG A 29 3.28 -15.97 7.71
C ARG A 29 2.63 -14.92 8.60
N ASP A 30 3.21 -13.72 8.63
CA ASP A 30 2.76 -12.63 9.49
C ASP A 30 1.85 -11.69 8.73
N TYR A 31 0.70 -12.23 8.36
CA TYR A 31 -0.33 -11.51 7.63
C TYR A 31 -1.58 -11.37 8.50
N VAL A 32 -2.10 -10.14 8.60
CA VAL A 32 -3.32 -9.85 9.34
C VAL A 32 -4.32 -9.15 8.44
N GLU A 33 -5.53 -9.68 8.37
CA GLU A 33 -6.66 -9.06 7.69
C GLU A 33 -7.55 -8.34 8.71
N TYR A 34 -8.04 -7.16 8.32
CA TYR A 34 -9.03 -6.42 9.09
C TYR A 34 -10.33 -6.41 8.29
N ARG A 35 -11.39 -6.97 8.88
CA ARG A 35 -12.70 -7.06 8.22
C ARG A 35 -13.76 -6.34 9.05
N ASN A 36 -14.76 -5.76 8.36
CA ASN A 36 -15.89 -5.13 9.04
C ASN A 36 -16.93 -6.18 9.46
N ASP A 37 -18.02 -5.72 10.09
CA ASP A 37 -19.09 -6.58 10.57
C ASP A 37 -19.75 -7.41 9.47
N LYS A 38 -19.67 -6.96 8.23
CA LYS A 38 -20.23 -7.63 7.06
C LYS A 38 -19.25 -8.60 6.40
N GLY A 39 -18.07 -8.80 6.99
CA GLY A 39 -17.02 -9.67 6.45
C GLY A 39 -16.23 -9.08 5.30
N ARG A 40 -16.40 -7.79 4.99
CA ARG A 40 -15.68 -7.14 3.90
C ARG A 40 -14.28 -6.74 4.36
N LEU A 41 -13.28 -7.02 3.53
CA LEU A 41 -11.90 -6.65 3.80
C LEU A 41 -11.75 -5.12 3.81
N ILE A 42 -11.30 -4.57 4.95
CA ILE A 42 -11.09 -3.13 5.11
C ILE A 42 -9.61 -2.77 5.27
N GLY A 43 -8.76 -3.73 5.50
CA GLY A 43 -7.32 -3.47 5.60
C GLY A 43 -6.50 -4.73 5.74
N GLU A 44 -5.22 -4.59 5.48
CA GLU A 44 -4.24 -5.68 5.52
C GLU A 44 -2.91 -5.17 6.07
N THR A 45 -2.23 -6.00 6.84
CA THR A 45 -0.84 -5.74 7.27
C THR A 45 0.03 -6.97 7.05
N PHE A 46 1.26 -6.71 6.61
CA PHE A 46 2.30 -7.73 6.45
C PHE A 46 3.53 -7.33 7.25
N THR A 47 4.12 -8.30 7.94
CA THR A 47 5.33 -8.06 8.73
C THR A 47 6.49 -8.89 8.17
N PHE A 48 7.63 -8.24 7.99
CA PHE A 48 8.84 -8.82 7.40
C PHE A 48 10.05 -8.51 8.26
N GLY A 49 11.08 -9.34 8.14
CA GLY A 49 12.42 -8.94 8.54
C GLY A 49 12.97 -7.93 7.54
N GLU A 50 13.86 -7.04 7.99
CA GLU A 50 14.45 -6.00 7.15
C GLU A 50 15.13 -6.55 5.91
N ASP A 51 15.81 -7.68 6.03
CA ASP A 51 16.53 -8.35 4.95
C ASP A 51 15.62 -9.11 3.98
N GLU A 52 14.35 -9.31 4.35
CA GLU A 52 13.35 -10.00 3.50
C GLU A 52 12.51 -9.04 2.68
N PHE A 53 12.70 -7.73 2.85
CA PHE A 53 11.83 -6.71 2.28
C PHE A 53 12.59 -5.72 1.39
N SER A 54 12.03 -5.46 0.21
CA SER A 54 12.54 -4.44 -0.71
C SER A 54 11.45 -3.44 -1.03
N LYS A 55 11.67 -2.16 -0.66
CA LYS A 55 10.76 -1.06 -1.00
C LYS A 55 10.64 -0.90 -2.51
N ASP A 56 11.74 -1.04 -3.24
CA ASP A 56 11.75 -0.88 -4.69
C ASP A 56 10.88 -1.91 -5.37
N ASP A 57 10.91 -3.15 -4.94
CA ASP A 57 10.05 -4.21 -5.47
C ASP A 57 8.58 -3.93 -5.17
N LEU A 58 8.29 -3.45 -3.96
CA LEU A 58 6.94 -3.06 -3.56
C LEU A 58 6.40 -1.93 -4.44
N TYR A 59 7.21 -0.90 -4.65
CA TYR A 59 6.83 0.25 -5.46
C TYR A 59 6.54 -0.13 -6.91
N LYS A 60 7.33 -1.03 -7.47
CA LYS A 60 7.12 -1.54 -8.84
C LYS A 60 5.86 -2.38 -8.95
N LYS A 61 5.63 -3.29 -8.01
CA LYS A 61 4.48 -4.19 -8.03
C LYS A 61 3.16 -3.47 -7.92
N PHE A 62 3.12 -2.41 -7.11
CA PHE A 62 1.89 -1.65 -6.87
C PHE A 62 1.83 -0.32 -7.62
N PHE A 63 2.74 -0.07 -8.54
CA PHE A 63 2.77 1.15 -9.37
C PHE A 63 2.73 2.42 -8.51
N VAL A 64 3.54 2.48 -7.46
CA VAL A 64 3.59 3.63 -6.57
C VAL A 64 4.03 4.87 -7.33
N ILE A 65 3.20 5.92 -7.28
CA ILE A 65 3.42 7.17 -8.00
C ILE A 65 4.33 8.10 -7.21
N TYR A 66 4.13 8.18 -5.90
CA TYR A 66 4.98 8.97 -5.01
C TYR A 66 4.99 8.37 -3.60
N HIS A 67 5.99 8.76 -2.84
CA HIS A 67 6.11 8.41 -1.42
C HIS A 67 6.82 9.54 -0.69
N PHE A 68 6.61 9.61 0.60
CA PHE A 68 7.30 10.56 1.48
C PHE A 68 7.47 9.97 2.86
N ASP A 69 8.49 10.45 3.57
CA ASP A 69 8.83 9.93 4.88
C ASP A 69 8.24 10.78 5.99
N GLY A 70 7.82 10.11 7.07
CA GLY A 70 7.51 10.70 8.35
C GLY A 70 8.36 10.03 9.41
N SER A 71 8.28 10.51 10.63
CA SER A 71 8.94 9.86 11.75
C SER A 71 8.13 10.04 13.03
N LEU A 72 8.20 9.03 13.89
CA LEU A 72 7.56 9.06 15.19
C LEU A 72 8.47 8.30 16.16
N ASP A 73 9.17 9.06 17.03
CA ASP A 73 10.17 8.52 17.97
C ASP A 73 11.22 7.67 17.23
N ASP A 74 11.35 6.39 17.53
CA ASP A 74 12.33 5.46 16.93
C ASP A 74 11.76 4.71 15.73
N VAL A 75 10.60 5.12 15.21
CA VAL A 75 9.94 4.45 14.10
C VAL A 75 10.09 5.27 12.84
N GLU A 76 10.63 4.66 11.79
CA GLU A 76 10.67 5.24 10.46
C GLU A 76 9.35 4.89 9.75
N ILE A 77 8.68 5.91 9.23
CA ILE A 77 7.40 5.73 8.53
C ILE A 77 7.53 6.25 7.11
N THR A 78 7.13 5.46 6.13
CA THR A 78 7.02 5.89 4.74
C THR A 78 5.56 5.77 4.32
N TYR A 79 5.00 6.87 3.82
CA TYR A 79 3.66 6.89 3.23
C TYR A 79 3.80 6.87 1.72
N ALA A 80 2.94 6.10 1.05
CA ALA A 80 3.00 5.97 -0.40
C ALA A 80 1.59 5.96 -1.00
N TYR A 81 1.50 6.34 -2.26
CA TYR A 81 0.26 6.30 -3.01
C TYR A 81 0.38 5.33 -4.18
N SER A 82 -0.54 4.38 -4.24
CA SER A 82 -0.68 3.43 -5.32
C SER A 82 -2.08 3.55 -5.93
N PRO A 83 -2.20 3.77 -7.26
CA PRO A 83 -3.51 3.87 -7.90
C PRO A 83 -4.26 2.53 -7.96
N VAL A 84 -3.58 1.41 -7.68
CA VAL A 84 -4.19 0.08 -7.75
C VAL A 84 -4.67 -0.43 -6.40
N LEU A 85 -4.39 0.30 -5.31
CA LEU A 85 -4.82 -0.07 -3.97
C LEU A 85 -6.00 0.78 -3.51
N LYS A 86 -6.80 0.23 -2.60
CA LYS A 86 -7.95 0.92 -1.98
C LYS A 86 -7.53 1.67 -0.72
N GLY A 87 -8.48 2.38 -0.13
CA GLY A 87 -8.32 2.95 1.19
C GLY A 87 -7.50 4.23 1.23
N ILE A 88 -7.84 5.18 0.36
CA ILE A 88 -7.14 6.47 0.30
C ILE A 88 -7.43 7.28 1.55
N GLU A 89 -6.39 7.78 2.20
CA GLU A 89 -6.46 8.70 3.33
C GLU A 89 -5.55 9.90 3.06
N ILE A 90 -5.81 11.00 3.76
CA ILE A 90 -5.01 12.22 3.61
C ILE A 90 -4.03 12.31 4.78
N VAL A 91 -2.74 12.36 4.47
CA VAL A 91 -1.66 12.55 5.44
C VAL A 91 -0.81 13.71 4.97
N ASP A 92 -0.65 14.73 5.82
CA ASP A 92 0.07 15.96 5.50
C ASP A 92 -0.43 16.62 4.20
N GLY A 93 -1.76 16.58 3.99
CA GLY A 93 -2.40 17.17 2.83
C GLY A 93 -2.27 16.36 1.53
N LYS A 94 -1.71 15.16 1.59
CA LYS A 94 -1.49 14.31 0.41
C LYS A 94 -2.28 13.00 0.52
N PRO A 95 -2.92 12.54 -0.57
CA PRO A 95 -3.58 11.24 -0.56
C PRO A 95 -2.56 10.11 -0.54
N VAL A 96 -2.76 9.15 0.35
CA VAL A 96 -1.91 7.96 0.49
C VAL A 96 -2.78 6.74 0.81
N ASN A 97 -2.32 5.56 0.49
CA ASN A 97 -3.03 4.32 0.77
C ASN A 97 -2.10 3.18 1.18
N LEU A 98 -0.84 3.47 1.40
CA LEU A 98 0.16 2.48 1.77
C LEU A 98 1.07 3.08 2.82
N GLN A 99 1.32 2.32 3.89
CA GLN A 99 2.23 2.73 4.95
C GLN A 99 3.28 1.64 5.15
N ILE A 100 4.54 2.05 5.19
CA ILE A 100 5.65 1.16 5.50
C ILE A 100 6.28 1.67 6.78
N THR A 101 6.29 0.83 7.82
CA THR A 101 6.81 1.19 9.13
C THR A 101 8.02 0.32 9.41
N LYS A 102 9.12 0.93 9.82
CA LYS A 102 10.32 0.21 10.23
C LYS A 102 10.64 0.52 11.68
N ARG A 103 10.66 -0.50 12.51
CA ARG A 103 11.07 -0.41 13.90
C ARG A 103 12.18 -1.45 14.14
N GLY A 104 13.42 -0.97 14.36
CA GLY A 104 14.57 -1.86 14.45
C GLY A 104 14.78 -2.60 13.12
N ASP A 105 14.75 -3.93 13.18
CA ASP A 105 14.90 -4.80 12.01
C ASP A 105 13.56 -5.39 11.51
N VAL A 106 12.44 -4.85 11.99
CA VAL A 106 11.10 -5.31 11.61
C VAL A 106 10.42 -4.27 10.74
N VAL A 107 9.89 -4.70 9.58
CA VAL A 107 9.17 -3.87 8.64
C VAL A 107 7.71 -4.32 8.56
N THR A 108 6.78 -3.39 8.70
CA THR A 108 5.35 -3.65 8.55
C THR A 108 4.79 -2.84 7.39
N VAL A 109 4.11 -3.51 6.47
CA VAL A 109 3.43 -2.87 5.33
C VAL A 109 1.94 -2.93 5.57
N SER A 110 1.27 -1.78 5.49
CA SER A 110 -0.17 -1.66 5.78
C SER A 110 -0.92 -0.99 4.63
N ASN A 111 -2.13 -1.47 4.38
CA ASN A 111 -3.09 -0.85 3.47
C ASN A 111 -4.49 -0.97 4.09
N PRO A 112 -5.19 0.13 4.30
CA PRO A 112 -4.73 1.51 4.21
C PRO A 112 -3.76 1.88 5.33
N VAL A 113 -3.40 3.16 5.41
CA VAL A 113 -2.49 3.65 6.45
C VAL A 113 -3.12 3.48 7.85
N ASN A 114 -2.27 3.36 8.88
CA ASN A 114 -2.69 3.19 10.28
C ASN A 114 -3.46 1.90 10.58
N MET A 115 -3.44 0.91 9.70
CA MET A 115 -3.92 -0.42 10.04
C MET A 115 -2.89 -1.13 10.90
N GLY A 116 -3.33 -1.62 12.06
CA GLY A 116 -2.43 -2.19 13.04
C GLY A 116 -1.67 -1.12 13.81
N SER A 117 -0.90 -1.53 14.79
CA SER A 117 -0.06 -0.65 15.61
C SER A 117 1.35 -0.58 15.07
N TYR A 118 1.94 0.61 15.16
CA TYR A 118 3.39 0.73 14.93
C TYR A 118 4.17 0.61 16.20
#